data_27a7ba7dbb44794baae8013e5563ba76
#
_entry.id   27a7ba7dbb44794baae8013e5563ba76
#
_cell.length_a   1.000
_cell.length_b   1.000
_cell.length_c   1.000
_cell.angle_alpha   90.00
_cell.angle_beta   90.00
_cell.angle_gamma   90.00
#
_symmetry.space_group_name_H-M   'P 1'
#
loop_
_entity.id
_entity.type
_entity.pdbx_description
1 polymer ?
#
loop_
_entity_poly.entity_id
_entity_poly.type
_entity_poly.pdbx_seq_one_letter_code
_entity_poly.pdbx_strand_id
1 'polypeptide(L)'
;MFEEATRVPWLIRLAGQTRQKMISNPVSHIDFVPTLLDLLGEPNHSQCAGKSLLPLINDATALPNNVFLEWAPNRTKVKKGSRLARRRMIKRAVEESTRTLVSPEGWKLCLRDKDVNELYNLNEDPFEMHNLYSDPQHSSLVSRFTTEIHRWQDLTNDKLKL
;
A
#
# COMPACT_ATOMS: atom_id res chain seq x y z
N MET A 1 -7.19 -5.01 2.36
CA MET A 1 -6.95 -3.75 3.14
C MET A 1 -7.59 -2.60 2.37
N PHE A 2 -8.64 -1.99 2.94
CA PHE A 2 -9.42 -0.94 2.29
C PHE A 2 -8.77 0.44 2.43
N GLU A 3 -9.11 1.36 1.50
CA GLU A 3 -8.57 2.72 1.47
C GLU A 3 -8.79 3.50 2.78
N GLU A 4 -9.89 3.25 3.51
CA GLU A 4 -10.13 3.86 4.81
C GLU A 4 -9.05 3.56 5.86
N ALA A 5 -8.31 2.48 5.69
CA ALA A 5 -7.21 2.09 6.59
C ALA A 5 -5.83 2.42 6.03
N THR A 6 -5.69 2.54 4.71
CA THR A 6 -4.39 2.65 4.04
C THR A 6 -4.11 4.04 3.49
N ARG A 7 -5.15 4.79 3.10
CA ARG A 7 -5.02 6.15 2.58
C ARG A 7 -4.99 7.16 3.71
N VAL A 8 -3.82 7.40 4.28
CA VAL A 8 -3.61 8.42 5.32
C VAL A 8 -3.11 9.72 4.72
N PRO A 9 -3.67 10.89 5.09
CA PRO A 9 -3.17 12.17 4.61
C PRO A 9 -1.79 12.47 5.18
N TRP A 10 -0.91 13.00 4.34
CA TRP A 10 0.38 13.52 4.74
C TRP A 10 0.48 14.99 4.38
N LEU A 11 0.67 15.83 5.39
CA LEU A 11 0.75 17.28 5.28
C LEU A 11 2.16 17.75 5.65
N ILE A 12 2.80 18.49 4.74
CA ILE A 12 4.12 19.09 4.97
C ILE A 12 4.01 20.59 4.74
N ARG A 13 4.61 21.37 5.63
CA ARG A 13 4.83 22.81 5.43
C ARG A 13 6.31 23.08 5.45
N LEU A 14 6.86 23.51 4.32
CA LEU A 14 8.25 23.89 4.21
C LEU A 14 8.45 25.37 4.61
N ALA A 15 9.64 25.70 5.11
CA ALA A 15 10.01 27.08 5.39
C ALA A 15 9.91 27.93 4.11
N GLY A 16 9.28 29.11 4.21
CA GLY A 16 9.09 30.00 3.06
C GLY A 16 8.00 29.57 2.06
N GLN A 17 7.34 28.45 2.25
CA GLN A 17 6.27 28.00 1.36
C GLN A 17 5.03 28.89 1.52
N THR A 18 4.65 29.56 0.42
CA THR A 18 3.51 30.48 0.36
C THR A 18 2.33 29.93 -0.46
N ARG A 19 2.54 28.85 -1.22
CA ARG A 19 1.51 28.23 -2.06
C ARG A 19 1.20 26.83 -1.59
N GLN A 20 -0.08 26.49 -1.60
CA GLN A 20 -0.54 25.12 -1.39
C GLN A 20 -0.34 24.30 -2.66
N LYS A 21 0.16 23.08 -2.50
CA LYS A 21 0.27 22.08 -3.56
C LYS A 21 -0.37 20.78 -3.09
N MET A 22 -1.16 20.16 -3.94
CA MET A 22 -1.69 18.82 -3.72
C MET A 22 -0.96 17.84 -4.62
N ILE A 23 -0.50 16.73 -4.05
CA ILE A 23 0.17 15.62 -4.74
C ILE A 23 -0.73 14.41 -4.59
N SER A 24 -1.22 13.87 -5.70
CA SER A 24 -2.14 12.74 -5.74
C SER A 24 -1.45 11.38 -5.93
N ASN A 25 -0.14 11.39 -6.20
CA ASN A 25 0.62 10.15 -6.35
C ASN A 25 0.60 9.33 -5.06
N PRO A 26 0.45 7.99 -5.15
CA PRO A 26 0.61 7.13 -3.99
C PRO A 26 2.04 7.24 -3.44
N VAL A 27 2.14 7.41 -2.13
CA VAL A 27 3.42 7.51 -1.40
C VAL A 27 3.39 6.58 -0.20
N SER A 28 4.55 6.13 0.26
CA SER A 28 4.66 5.19 1.37
C SER A 28 5.23 5.86 2.62
N HIS A 29 4.85 5.37 3.79
CA HIS A 29 5.44 5.82 5.06
C HIS A 29 6.95 5.59 5.14
N ILE A 30 7.50 4.59 4.43
CA ILE A 30 8.94 4.34 4.39
C ILE A 30 9.72 5.47 3.70
N ASP A 31 9.02 6.31 2.90
CA ASP A 31 9.60 7.45 2.19
C ASP A 31 9.77 8.67 3.10
N PHE A 32 9.16 8.66 4.31
CA PHE A 32 9.19 9.81 5.23
C PHE A 32 10.60 10.15 5.68
N VAL A 33 11.35 9.18 6.21
CA VAL A 33 12.69 9.41 6.74
C VAL A 33 13.67 9.86 5.64
N PRO A 34 13.75 9.16 4.48
CA PRO A 34 14.56 9.64 3.36
C PRO A 34 14.23 11.06 2.92
N THR A 35 12.94 11.41 2.87
CA THR A 35 12.51 12.76 2.49
C THR A 35 12.95 13.80 3.52
N LEU A 36 12.85 13.48 4.80
CA LEU A 36 13.28 14.38 5.87
C LEU A 36 14.80 14.63 5.85
N LEU A 37 15.59 13.56 5.69
CA LEU A 37 17.04 13.66 5.57
C LEU A 37 17.46 14.53 4.37
N ASP A 38 16.84 14.32 3.22
CA ASP A 38 17.10 15.09 2.01
C ASP A 38 16.72 16.56 2.18
N LEU A 39 15.60 16.86 2.85
CA LEU A 39 15.21 18.25 3.21
C LEU A 39 16.20 18.93 4.15
N LEU A 40 16.91 18.17 4.97
CA LEU A 40 17.94 18.68 5.90
C LEU A 40 19.34 18.73 5.27
N GLY A 41 19.49 18.25 4.03
CA GLY A 41 20.78 18.13 3.35
C GLY A 41 21.66 17.01 3.89
N GLU A 42 21.06 16.04 4.59
CA GLU A 42 21.76 14.90 5.17
C GLU A 42 21.70 13.68 4.23
N PRO A 43 22.76 12.86 4.18
CA PRO A 43 22.77 11.66 3.35
C PRO A 43 21.74 10.64 3.84
N ASN A 44 21.16 9.90 2.89
CA ASN A 44 20.23 8.83 3.23
C ASN A 44 20.95 7.70 3.99
N HIS A 45 20.30 7.16 5.01
CA HIS A 45 20.85 6.07 5.81
C HIS A 45 20.61 4.73 5.13
N SER A 46 21.58 3.81 5.21
CA SER A 46 21.53 2.48 4.57
C SER A 46 20.36 1.59 5.03
N GLN A 47 19.78 1.86 6.20
CA GLN A 47 18.59 1.17 6.71
C GLN A 47 17.27 1.70 6.13
N CYS A 48 17.28 2.81 5.40
CA CYS A 48 16.08 3.37 4.80
C CYS A 48 15.79 2.64 3.49
N ALA A 49 14.72 1.86 3.46
CA ALA A 49 14.26 1.17 2.26
C ALA A 49 13.45 2.08 1.31
N GLY A 50 12.95 3.22 1.82
CA GLY A 50 12.20 4.21 1.05
C GLY A 50 13.09 5.14 0.22
N LYS A 51 12.44 6.06 -0.48
CA LYS A 51 13.06 7.08 -1.34
C LYS A 51 12.64 8.48 -0.91
N SER A 52 13.50 9.47 -1.16
CA SER A 52 13.11 10.87 -0.96
C SER A 52 11.99 11.26 -1.94
N LEU A 53 10.98 11.93 -1.42
CA LEU A 53 9.89 12.53 -2.19
C LEU A 53 10.18 14.01 -2.53
N LEU A 54 11.37 14.52 -2.20
CA LEU A 54 11.75 15.91 -2.50
C LEU A 54 11.63 16.25 -4.00
N PRO A 55 11.99 15.38 -4.94
CA PRO A 55 11.74 15.63 -6.36
C PRO A 55 10.25 15.84 -6.67
N LEU A 56 9.37 15.05 -6.07
CA LEU A 56 7.90 15.17 -6.23
C LEU A 56 7.36 16.47 -5.61
N ILE A 57 7.92 16.89 -4.48
CA ILE A 57 7.60 18.16 -3.81
C ILE A 57 8.02 19.34 -4.71
N ASN A 58 9.16 19.24 -5.40
CA ASN A 58 9.74 20.28 -6.26
C ASN A 58 9.30 20.20 -7.72
N ASP A 59 8.12 19.65 -8.03
CA ASP A 59 7.56 19.55 -9.38
C ASP A 59 8.39 18.75 -10.39
N ALA A 60 9.35 17.96 -9.95
CA ALA A 60 10.01 17.01 -10.82
C ALA A 60 9.01 15.95 -11.30
N THR A 61 9.22 15.43 -12.51
CA THR A 61 8.38 14.38 -13.08
C THR A 61 8.25 13.24 -12.07
N ALA A 62 7.02 12.94 -11.68
CA ALA A 62 6.74 11.92 -10.69
C ALA A 62 7.41 10.60 -11.09
N LEU A 63 8.24 10.06 -10.23
CA LEU A 63 8.73 8.71 -10.40
C LEU A 63 7.53 7.78 -10.20
N PRO A 64 7.12 7.00 -11.22
CA PRO A 64 6.06 6.02 -11.05
C PRO A 64 6.55 4.98 -10.03
N ASN A 65 5.98 5.00 -8.85
CA ASN A 65 6.29 4.04 -7.81
C ASN A 65 5.02 3.30 -7.41
N ASN A 66 5.07 1.97 -7.52
CA ASN A 66 4.12 1.14 -6.82
C ASN A 66 4.36 1.28 -5.31
N VAL A 67 3.29 1.42 -4.55
CA VAL A 67 3.33 1.36 -3.09
C VAL A 67 2.91 -0.03 -2.65
N PHE A 68 3.72 -0.62 -1.78
CA PHE A 68 3.44 -1.93 -1.22
C PHE A 68 3.00 -1.80 0.23
N LEU A 69 1.98 -2.59 0.60
CA LEU A 69 1.47 -2.66 1.96
C LEU A 69 1.44 -4.12 2.39
N GLU A 70 1.74 -4.32 3.65
CA GLU A 70 1.66 -5.65 4.23
C GLU A 70 0.73 -5.66 5.44
N TRP A 71 -0.05 -6.70 5.52
CA TRP A 71 -0.80 -7.06 6.69
C TRP A 71 -0.33 -8.42 7.17
N ALA A 72 0.13 -8.49 8.42
CA ALA A 72 0.57 -9.71 9.07
C ALA A 72 -0.47 -10.20 10.08
N PRO A 73 -0.51 -11.50 10.37
CA PRO A 73 -1.44 -12.05 11.34
C PRO A 73 -1.34 -11.36 12.69
N ASN A 74 -2.48 -10.92 13.19
CA ASN A 74 -2.59 -10.38 14.54
C ASN A 74 -2.91 -11.53 15.51
N ARG A 75 -2.01 -11.84 16.42
CA ARG A 75 -2.19 -12.89 17.45
C ARG A 75 -3.19 -12.51 18.54
N THR A 76 -4.01 -11.51 18.34
CA THR A 76 -5.04 -11.07 19.29
C THR A 76 -6.03 -12.21 19.56
N LYS A 77 -6.24 -12.51 20.84
CA LYS A 77 -7.24 -13.52 21.24
C LYS A 77 -8.64 -13.00 20.96
N VAL A 78 -9.39 -13.68 20.09
CA VAL A 78 -10.78 -13.35 19.79
C VAL A 78 -11.64 -13.71 21.01
N LYS A 79 -12.27 -12.70 21.63
CA LYS A 79 -13.16 -12.90 22.77
C LYS A 79 -14.39 -13.72 22.36
N LYS A 80 -14.83 -14.66 23.23
CA LYS A 80 -16.11 -15.35 23.06
C LYS A 80 -17.26 -14.34 23.17
N GLY A 81 -18.24 -14.47 22.25
CA GLY A 81 -19.44 -13.62 22.30
C GLY A 81 -19.37 -12.28 21.55
N SER A 82 -18.38 -12.09 20.65
CA SER A 82 -18.40 -10.93 19.76
C SER A 82 -19.69 -10.90 18.94
N ARG A 83 -20.40 -9.75 18.95
CA ARG A 83 -21.63 -9.52 18.19
C ARG A 83 -21.36 -9.03 16.75
N LEU A 84 -20.10 -8.70 16.40
CA LEU A 84 -19.74 -8.08 15.12
C LEU A 84 -19.77 -9.09 13.96
N ALA A 85 -19.35 -10.33 14.22
CA ALA A 85 -19.36 -11.41 13.21
C ALA A 85 -19.26 -12.79 13.87
N ARG A 86 -19.51 -13.86 13.08
CA ARG A 86 -19.28 -15.23 13.55
C ARG A 86 -17.80 -15.41 13.94
N ARG A 87 -17.54 -16.06 15.09
CA ARG A 87 -16.18 -16.26 15.62
C ARG A 87 -15.19 -16.82 14.59
N ARG A 88 -15.65 -17.73 13.70
CA ARG A 88 -14.83 -18.29 12.62
C ARG A 88 -14.35 -17.21 11.64
N MET A 89 -15.20 -16.25 11.28
CA MET A 89 -14.85 -15.15 10.37
C MET A 89 -13.85 -14.22 11.01
N ILE A 90 -14.09 -13.84 12.29
CA ILE A 90 -13.15 -12.98 13.02
C ILE A 90 -11.79 -13.67 13.16
N LYS A 91 -11.79 -14.98 13.51
CA LYS A 91 -10.56 -15.75 13.62
C LYS A 91 -9.78 -15.76 12.31
N ARG A 92 -10.46 -16.01 11.17
CA ARG A 92 -9.84 -15.97 9.83
C ARG A 92 -9.22 -14.59 9.56
N ALA A 93 -9.96 -13.52 9.79
CA ALA A 93 -9.50 -12.16 9.53
C ALA A 93 -8.28 -11.74 10.37
N VAL A 94 -8.15 -12.21 11.61
CA VAL A 94 -6.98 -11.90 12.46
C VAL A 94 -5.78 -12.80 12.18
N GLU A 95 -5.97 -13.94 11.52
CA GLU A 95 -4.91 -14.89 11.15
C GLU A 95 -4.47 -14.73 9.68
N GLU A 96 -5.14 -13.88 8.93
CA GLU A 96 -4.87 -13.64 7.52
C GLU A 96 -3.63 -12.79 7.31
N SER A 97 -2.88 -13.13 6.29
CA SER A 97 -1.82 -12.29 5.75
C SER A 97 -2.22 -11.74 4.39
N THR A 98 -1.88 -10.49 4.13
CA THR A 98 -2.17 -9.83 2.85
C THR A 98 -0.94 -9.08 2.37
N ARG A 99 -0.68 -9.12 1.06
CA ARG A 99 0.24 -8.23 0.39
C ARG A 99 -0.53 -7.45 -0.66
N THR A 100 -0.38 -6.14 -0.59
CA THR A 100 -1.13 -5.22 -1.47
C THR A 100 -0.15 -4.36 -2.25
N LEU A 101 -0.45 -4.16 -3.52
CA LEU A 101 0.20 -3.21 -4.40
C LEU A 101 -0.81 -2.13 -4.76
N VAL A 102 -0.42 -0.86 -4.64
CA VAL A 102 -1.16 0.28 -5.18
C VAL A 102 -0.28 0.93 -6.25
N SER A 103 -0.80 1.01 -7.49
CA SER A 103 -0.06 1.56 -8.61
C SER A 103 -0.33 3.07 -8.80
N PRO A 104 0.58 3.81 -9.44
CA PRO A 104 0.37 5.22 -9.79
C PRO A 104 -0.84 5.46 -10.69
N GLU A 105 -1.24 4.46 -11.47
CA GLU A 105 -2.41 4.51 -12.36
C GLU A 105 -3.73 4.33 -11.61
N GLY A 106 -3.69 4.14 -10.27
CA GLY A 106 -4.88 3.98 -9.45
C GLY A 106 -5.41 2.55 -9.37
N TRP A 107 -4.60 1.54 -9.73
CA TRP A 107 -4.97 0.14 -9.51
C TRP A 107 -4.47 -0.36 -8.17
N LYS A 108 -5.27 -1.23 -7.55
CA LYS A 108 -4.93 -1.88 -6.29
C LYS A 108 -5.16 -3.38 -6.36
N LEU A 109 -4.09 -4.16 -6.17
CA LEU A 109 -4.14 -5.62 -6.07
C LEU A 109 -3.88 -6.05 -4.63
N CYS A 110 -4.75 -6.88 -4.06
CA CYS A 110 -4.58 -7.51 -2.75
C CYS A 110 -4.47 -9.02 -2.92
N LEU A 111 -3.32 -9.59 -2.63
CA LEU A 111 -3.12 -11.04 -2.53
C LEU A 111 -3.30 -11.47 -1.07
N ARG A 112 -4.10 -12.52 -0.83
CA ARG A 112 -4.54 -12.95 0.51
C ARG A 112 -4.32 -14.45 0.68
N ASP A 113 -3.80 -14.87 1.83
CA ASP A 113 -3.51 -16.29 2.09
C ASP A 113 -4.74 -17.10 2.54
N LYS A 114 -5.81 -16.45 3.01
CA LYS A 114 -6.99 -17.11 3.59
C LYS A 114 -8.33 -16.63 3.06
N ASP A 115 -8.33 -15.72 2.12
CA ASP A 115 -9.55 -15.21 1.48
C ASP A 115 -9.33 -15.03 -0.03
N VAL A 116 -10.37 -14.59 -0.74
CA VAL A 116 -10.29 -14.27 -2.16
C VAL A 116 -9.36 -13.09 -2.39
N ASN A 117 -8.57 -13.16 -3.45
CA ASN A 117 -7.77 -12.04 -3.91
C ASN A 117 -8.66 -10.94 -4.48
N GLU A 118 -8.18 -9.71 -4.45
CA GLU A 118 -8.99 -8.55 -4.83
C GLU A 118 -8.20 -7.65 -5.77
N LEU A 119 -8.89 -7.15 -6.81
CA LEU A 119 -8.39 -6.11 -7.72
C LEU A 119 -9.42 -4.99 -7.82
N TYR A 120 -8.97 -3.74 -7.67
CA TYR A 120 -9.80 -2.56 -7.76
C TYR A 120 -9.20 -1.49 -8.66
N ASN A 121 -10.05 -0.74 -9.37
CA ASN A 121 -9.69 0.50 -10.02
C ASN A 121 -10.14 1.67 -9.13
N LEU A 122 -9.23 2.23 -8.35
CA LEU A 122 -9.53 3.29 -7.38
C LEU A 122 -10.01 4.61 -8.03
N ASN A 123 -9.75 4.80 -9.33
CA ASN A 123 -10.24 5.97 -10.06
C ASN A 123 -11.74 5.87 -10.36
N GLU A 124 -12.24 4.66 -10.61
CA GLU A 124 -13.64 4.38 -10.97
C GLU A 124 -14.44 3.89 -9.76
N ASP A 125 -13.78 3.16 -8.86
CA ASP A 125 -14.36 2.55 -7.67
C ASP A 125 -13.52 2.91 -6.41
N PRO A 126 -13.56 4.18 -5.96
CA PRO A 126 -12.78 4.62 -4.80
C PRO A 126 -13.23 4.00 -3.47
N PHE A 127 -14.39 3.32 -3.44
CA PHE A 127 -14.93 2.63 -2.28
C PHE A 127 -14.71 1.11 -2.33
N GLU A 128 -14.00 0.59 -3.33
CA GLU A 128 -13.62 -0.82 -3.44
C GLU A 128 -14.82 -1.78 -3.35
N MET A 129 -15.92 -1.42 -4.01
CA MET A 129 -17.18 -2.17 -3.98
C MET A 129 -17.23 -3.32 -4.98
N HIS A 130 -16.44 -3.26 -6.07
CA HIS A 130 -16.48 -4.20 -7.19
C HIS A 130 -15.12 -4.86 -7.38
N ASN A 131 -15.00 -6.11 -6.89
CA ASN A 131 -13.78 -6.89 -7.06
C ASN A 131 -13.63 -7.39 -8.51
N LEU A 132 -12.62 -6.90 -9.22
CA LEU A 132 -12.30 -7.23 -10.61
C LEU A 132 -11.29 -8.37 -10.75
N TYR A 133 -10.84 -8.99 -9.66
CA TYR A 133 -9.77 -10.00 -9.69
C TYR A 133 -10.07 -11.18 -10.62
N SER A 134 -11.32 -11.64 -10.67
CA SER A 134 -11.75 -12.78 -11.49
C SER A 134 -12.21 -12.39 -12.89
N ASP A 135 -12.17 -11.10 -13.26
CA ASP A 135 -12.54 -10.66 -14.59
C ASP A 135 -11.43 -11.02 -15.60
N PRO A 136 -11.73 -11.81 -16.65
CA PRO A 136 -10.75 -12.18 -17.66
C PRO A 136 -10.10 -10.99 -18.37
N GLN A 137 -10.77 -9.86 -18.48
CA GLN A 137 -10.25 -8.65 -19.10
C GLN A 137 -9.05 -8.08 -18.34
N HIS A 138 -8.95 -8.35 -17.05
CA HIS A 138 -7.88 -7.84 -16.17
C HIS A 138 -6.81 -8.90 -15.85
N SER A 139 -6.86 -10.10 -16.45
CA SER A 139 -5.94 -11.20 -16.15
C SER A 139 -4.45 -10.85 -16.37
N SER A 140 -4.13 -10.09 -17.41
CA SER A 140 -2.77 -9.62 -17.69
C SER A 140 -2.29 -8.63 -16.62
N LEU A 141 -3.16 -7.75 -16.15
CA LEU A 141 -2.87 -6.79 -15.09
C LEU A 141 -2.63 -7.50 -13.76
N VAL A 142 -3.51 -8.44 -13.40
CA VAL A 142 -3.34 -9.30 -12.21
C VAL A 142 -2.00 -10.02 -12.24
N SER A 143 -1.64 -10.64 -13.37
CA SER A 143 -0.37 -11.36 -13.54
C SER A 143 0.84 -10.43 -13.36
N ARG A 144 0.81 -9.25 -13.98
CA ARG A 144 1.85 -8.24 -13.85
C ARG A 144 2.05 -7.81 -12.40
N PHE A 145 0.98 -7.43 -11.70
CA PHE A 145 1.05 -6.96 -10.32
C PHE A 145 1.42 -8.08 -9.34
N THR A 146 0.98 -9.30 -9.59
CA THR A 146 1.41 -10.46 -8.80
C THR A 146 2.92 -10.64 -8.90
N THR A 147 3.49 -10.53 -10.12
CA THR A 147 4.94 -10.58 -10.33
C THR A 147 5.67 -9.47 -9.58
N GLU A 148 5.12 -8.24 -9.58
CA GLU A 148 5.71 -7.11 -8.84
C GLU A 148 5.65 -7.32 -7.32
N ILE A 149 4.57 -7.89 -6.78
CA ILE A 149 4.47 -8.25 -5.36
C ILE A 149 5.52 -9.30 -5.01
N HIS A 150 5.66 -10.36 -5.80
CA HIS A 150 6.68 -11.40 -5.55
C HIS A 150 8.09 -10.84 -5.62
N ARG A 151 8.39 -9.98 -6.61
CA ARG A 151 9.68 -9.30 -6.71
C ARG A 151 9.96 -8.45 -5.46
N TRP A 152 8.96 -7.70 -4.99
CA TRP A 152 9.09 -6.91 -3.76
C TRP A 152 9.31 -7.81 -2.53
N GLN A 153 8.61 -8.95 -2.43
CA GLN A 153 8.82 -9.94 -1.39
C GLN A 153 10.27 -10.48 -1.37
N ASP A 154 10.82 -10.77 -2.55
CA ASP A 154 12.21 -11.22 -2.69
C ASP A 154 13.20 -10.14 -2.21
N LEU A 155 13.00 -8.89 -2.61
CA LEU A 155 13.83 -7.75 -2.21
C LEU A 155 13.78 -7.46 -0.70
N THR A 156 12.64 -7.69 -0.07
CA THR A 156 12.42 -7.46 1.37
C THR A 156 12.64 -8.70 2.22
N ASN A 157 13.01 -9.82 1.60
CA ASN A 157 13.16 -11.13 2.26
C ASN A 157 11.87 -11.61 2.95
N ASP A 158 10.71 -11.19 2.44
CA ASP A 158 9.41 -11.66 2.91
C ASP A 158 9.19 -13.12 2.48
N LYS A 159 8.89 -14.00 3.44
CA LYS A 159 8.77 -15.46 3.24
C LYS A 159 7.33 -15.92 3.07
N LEU A 160 6.37 -15.01 3.08
CA LEU A 160 4.97 -15.36 2.89
C LEU A 160 4.74 -15.88 1.45
N LYS A 161 4.13 -17.03 1.33
CA LYS A 161 3.67 -17.58 0.04
C LYS A 161 2.19 -17.24 -0.14
N LEU A 162 1.89 -16.56 -1.23
CA LEU A 162 0.54 -16.12 -1.63
C LEU A 162 0.14 -16.74 -2.95
#